data_bd7aa257532e07d66d7cdcd52ba41296
#
_entry.id   bd7aa257532e07d66d7cdcd52ba41296
#
_cell.length_a   1.000
_cell.length_b   1.000
_cell.length_c   1.000
_cell.angle_alpha   90.00
_cell.angle_beta   90.00
_cell.angle_gamma   90.00
#
_symmetry.space_group_name_H-M   'P 1'
#
loop_
_entity.id
_entity.type
_entity.pdbx_description
1 polymer ?
#
loop_
_entity_poly.entity_id
_entity_poly.type
_entity_poly.pdbx_seq_one_letter_code
_entity_poly.pdbx_strand_id
1 'polypeptide(L)'
;MNRRPFHFVSITDRELMQKLSDLHPYAKMLPQADWAILVCGDESVSGPFYMDDCAAATQNILLAAHSLGVGAVWCGVDHTERQQSFGELLGLPEHIKAYSLIVLGMPAEEKKTLDRVEPDKIHENRW
;
A
#
# COMPACT_ATOMS: atom_id res chain seq x y z
N MET A 1 3.73 -22.12 -2.34
CA MET A 1 4.18 -21.99 -3.76
C MET A 1 4.57 -20.54 -4.01
N ASN A 2 5.71 -20.24 -4.58
CA ASN A 2 6.18 -18.85 -4.83
C ASN A 2 5.58 -18.35 -6.16
N ARG A 3 4.32 -17.96 -6.19
CA ARG A 3 3.61 -17.51 -7.40
C ARG A 3 3.85 -16.04 -7.75
N ARG A 4 4.17 -15.21 -6.78
CA ARG A 4 4.45 -13.77 -6.92
C ARG A 4 3.40 -13.02 -7.77
N PRO A 5 2.14 -12.94 -7.32
CA PRO A 5 1.05 -12.30 -8.06
C PRO A 5 1.11 -10.76 -7.98
N PHE A 6 2.02 -10.19 -7.22
CA PHE A 6 2.09 -8.74 -6.99
C PHE A 6 2.75 -8.00 -8.14
N HIS A 7 2.18 -6.84 -8.45
CA HIS A 7 2.70 -5.83 -9.38
C HIS A 7 2.77 -4.48 -8.69
N PHE A 8 3.58 -3.58 -9.22
CA PHE A 8 3.77 -2.25 -8.66
C PHE A 8 3.64 -1.19 -9.74
N VAL A 9 2.88 -0.13 -9.45
CA VAL A 9 2.84 1.08 -10.27
C VAL A 9 3.52 2.20 -9.48
N SER A 10 4.65 2.66 -9.98
CA SER A 10 5.37 3.81 -9.42
C SER A 10 4.79 5.11 -9.98
N ILE A 11 4.43 6.04 -9.11
CA ILE A 11 3.67 7.24 -9.45
C ILE A 11 4.41 8.48 -8.93
N THR A 12 4.84 9.32 -9.86
CA THR A 12 5.47 10.62 -9.57
C THR A 12 4.78 11.78 -10.29
N ASP A 13 3.82 11.48 -11.16
CA ASP A 13 3.03 12.46 -11.88
C ASP A 13 2.09 13.20 -10.92
N ARG A 14 2.27 14.52 -10.81
CA ARG A 14 1.53 15.37 -9.86
C ARG A 14 0.05 15.46 -10.15
N GLU A 15 -0.34 15.48 -11.41
CA GLU A 15 -1.76 15.52 -11.80
C GLU A 15 -2.44 14.20 -11.46
N LEU A 16 -1.76 13.08 -11.72
CA LEU A 16 -2.26 11.77 -11.36
C LEU A 16 -2.36 11.58 -9.84
N MET A 17 -1.36 12.06 -9.08
CA MET A 17 -1.39 12.04 -7.62
C MET A 17 -2.57 12.87 -7.08
N GLN A 18 -2.89 14.01 -7.69
CA GLN A 18 -4.07 14.80 -7.31
C GLN A 18 -5.36 14.02 -7.56
N LYS A 19 -5.53 13.42 -8.74
CA LYS A 19 -6.71 12.61 -9.08
C LYS A 19 -6.91 11.43 -8.13
N LEU A 20 -5.82 10.73 -7.79
CA LEU A 20 -5.86 9.63 -6.81
C LEU A 20 -6.22 10.11 -5.39
N SER A 21 -5.72 11.29 -4.99
CA SER A 21 -6.09 11.93 -3.73
C SER A 21 -7.58 12.29 -3.66
N ASP A 22 -8.15 12.71 -4.78
CA ASP A 22 -9.58 13.05 -4.85
C ASP A 22 -10.46 11.82 -4.67
N LEU A 23 -10.02 10.67 -5.18
CA LEU A 23 -10.68 9.38 -5.03
C LEU A 23 -10.51 8.74 -3.63
N HIS A 24 -9.52 9.18 -2.84
CA HIS A 24 -9.18 8.50 -1.58
C HIS A 24 -9.28 9.44 -0.37
N PRO A 25 -10.27 9.24 0.54
CA PRO A 25 -10.52 10.17 1.65
C PRO A 25 -9.34 10.30 2.63
N TYR A 26 -8.51 9.26 2.74
CA TYR A 26 -7.37 9.22 3.68
C TYR A 26 -6.00 9.44 3.00
N ALA A 27 -5.96 9.76 1.71
CA ALA A 27 -4.72 10.04 0.97
C ALA A 27 -4.58 11.54 0.60
N LYS A 28 -5.10 12.44 1.42
CA LYS A 28 -5.10 13.89 1.17
C LYS A 28 -3.70 14.51 1.14
N MET A 29 -2.69 13.82 1.71
CA MET A 29 -1.29 14.23 1.64
C MET A 29 -0.63 13.91 0.28
N LEU A 30 -1.25 13.09 -0.55
CA LEU A 30 -0.64 12.57 -1.78
C LEU A 30 -0.12 13.66 -2.75
N PRO A 31 -0.85 14.76 -3.01
CA PRO A 31 -0.36 15.83 -3.89
C PRO A 31 0.90 16.53 -3.39
N GLN A 32 1.20 16.44 -2.09
CA GLN A 32 2.38 17.03 -1.43
C GLN A 32 3.52 16.03 -1.25
N ALA A 33 3.25 14.74 -1.47
CA ALA A 33 4.24 13.68 -1.35
C ALA A 33 5.22 13.69 -2.53
N ASP A 34 6.40 13.12 -2.33
CA ASP A 34 7.41 13.03 -3.38
C ASP A 34 7.08 11.91 -4.38
N TRP A 35 6.42 10.87 -3.90
CA TRP A 35 6.28 9.63 -4.63
C TRP A 35 5.14 8.75 -4.05
N ALA A 36 4.54 7.93 -4.88
CA ALA A 36 3.63 6.89 -4.44
C ALA A 36 3.88 5.58 -5.16
N ILE A 37 3.52 4.48 -4.50
CA ILE A 37 3.53 3.13 -5.08
C ILE A 37 2.14 2.54 -4.91
N LEU A 38 1.47 2.19 -6.01
CA LEU A 38 0.30 1.33 -5.96
C LEU A 38 0.75 -0.12 -6.02
N VAL A 39 0.42 -0.88 -5.00
CA VAL A 39 0.58 -2.34 -4.99
C VAL A 39 -0.68 -2.95 -5.59
N CYS A 40 -0.49 -3.83 -6.56
CA CYS A 40 -1.56 -4.53 -7.25
C CYS A 40 -1.34 -6.04 -7.17
N GLY A 41 -2.40 -6.81 -7.28
CA GLY A 41 -2.34 -8.26 -7.32
C GLY A 41 -3.00 -8.84 -8.56
N ASP A 42 -2.40 -9.88 -9.11
CA ASP A 42 -2.96 -10.67 -10.19
C ASP A 42 -3.80 -11.82 -9.61
N GLU A 43 -5.11 -11.65 -9.67
CA GLU A 43 -6.04 -12.68 -9.17
C GLU A 43 -6.04 -13.95 -10.01
N SER A 44 -5.63 -13.89 -11.28
CA SER A 44 -5.54 -15.05 -12.17
C SER A 44 -4.40 -16.00 -11.79
N VAL A 45 -3.37 -15.47 -11.11
CA VAL A 45 -2.17 -16.22 -10.69
C VAL A 45 -2.39 -17.00 -9.41
N SER A 46 -3.05 -16.40 -8.41
CA SER A 46 -3.18 -17.03 -7.08
C SER A 46 -4.59 -16.96 -6.47
N GLY A 47 -5.60 -16.59 -7.27
CA GLY A 47 -6.96 -16.43 -6.76
C GLY A 47 -6.99 -15.46 -5.57
N PRO A 48 -7.79 -15.70 -4.52
CA PRO A 48 -7.93 -14.79 -3.38
C PRO A 48 -6.63 -14.57 -2.58
N PHE A 49 -5.65 -15.47 -2.68
CA PHE A 49 -4.37 -15.36 -1.95
C PHE A 49 -3.46 -14.23 -2.45
N TYR A 50 -3.80 -13.58 -3.59
CA TYR A 50 -3.04 -12.40 -4.02
C TYR A 50 -3.04 -11.29 -2.95
N MET A 51 -4.09 -11.21 -2.15
CA MET A 51 -4.21 -10.20 -1.09
C MET A 51 -3.14 -10.38 -0.01
N ASP A 52 -2.89 -11.62 0.41
CA ASP A 52 -1.87 -11.94 1.42
C ASP A 52 -0.47 -11.57 0.90
N ASP A 53 -0.18 -11.91 -0.36
CA ASP A 53 1.08 -11.57 -1.01
C ASP A 53 1.25 -10.04 -1.15
N CYS A 54 0.17 -9.32 -1.51
CA CYS A 54 0.17 -7.86 -1.60
C CYS A 54 0.34 -7.20 -0.22
N ALA A 55 -0.28 -7.73 0.83
CA ALA A 55 -0.11 -7.25 2.19
C ALA A 55 1.35 -7.39 2.65
N ALA A 56 1.95 -8.56 2.42
CA ALA A 56 3.36 -8.80 2.74
C ALA A 56 4.29 -7.87 1.95
N ALA A 57 4.03 -7.68 0.64
CA ALA A 57 4.79 -6.76 -0.20
C ALA A 57 4.67 -5.31 0.29
N THR A 58 3.45 -4.87 0.62
CA THR A 58 3.18 -3.54 1.18
C THR A 58 3.97 -3.30 2.46
N GLN A 59 3.91 -4.25 3.41
CA GLN A 59 4.64 -4.13 4.68
C GLN A 59 6.16 -4.10 4.46
N ASN A 60 6.68 -4.90 3.51
CA ASN A 60 8.10 -4.86 3.17
C ASN A 60 8.53 -3.50 2.61
N ILE A 61 7.69 -2.85 1.78
CA ILE A 61 7.96 -1.49 1.28
C ILE A 61 7.99 -0.48 2.43
N LEU A 62 7.06 -0.57 3.39
CA LEU A 62 7.06 0.33 4.56
C LEU A 62 8.33 0.16 5.41
N LEU A 63 8.77 -1.07 5.64
CA LEU A 63 10.00 -1.35 6.38
C LEU A 63 11.25 -0.86 5.63
N ALA A 64 11.30 -1.08 4.32
CA ALA A 64 12.39 -0.59 3.48
C ALA A 64 12.44 0.96 3.47
N ALA A 65 11.31 1.63 3.30
CA ALA A 65 11.21 3.09 3.37
C ALA A 65 11.74 3.60 4.71
N HIS A 66 11.29 3.02 5.82
CA HIS A 66 11.76 3.40 7.16
C HIS A 66 13.28 3.23 7.31
N SER A 67 13.84 2.11 6.84
CA SER A 67 15.29 1.86 6.90
C SER A 67 16.13 2.86 6.10
N LEU A 68 15.53 3.49 5.08
CA LEU A 68 16.12 4.51 4.25
C LEU A 68 15.85 5.95 4.74
N GLY A 69 15.18 6.11 5.88
CA GLY A 69 14.80 7.41 6.42
C GLY A 69 13.64 8.09 5.67
N VAL A 70 12.91 7.33 4.84
CA VAL A 70 11.75 7.82 4.09
C VAL A 70 10.48 7.58 4.90
N GLY A 71 9.64 8.61 5.01
CA GLY A 71 8.29 8.50 5.57
C GLY A 71 7.38 7.76 4.61
N ALA A 72 6.56 6.85 5.13
CA ALA A 72 5.61 6.10 4.34
C ALA A 72 4.31 5.84 5.09
N VAL A 73 3.21 5.77 4.37
CA VAL A 73 1.91 5.39 4.93
C VAL A 73 1.14 4.49 3.97
N TRP A 74 0.48 3.49 4.54
CA TRP A 74 -0.40 2.57 3.82
C TRP A 74 -1.83 3.14 3.77
N CYS A 75 -2.33 3.41 2.57
CA CYS A 75 -3.72 3.74 2.31
C CYS A 75 -4.40 2.53 1.63
N GLY A 76 -5.39 1.93 2.29
CA GLY A 76 -6.10 0.74 1.77
C GLY A 76 -6.98 1.09 0.57
N VAL A 77 -6.88 0.30 -0.48
CA VAL A 77 -7.66 0.46 -1.72
C VAL A 77 -8.58 -0.72 -1.98
N ASP A 78 -8.15 -1.91 -1.62
CA ASP A 78 -8.89 -3.17 -1.77
C ASP A 78 -10.23 -3.19 -1.03
N HIS A 79 -11.11 -4.11 -1.43
CA HIS A 79 -12.44 -4.30 -0.85
C HIS A 79 -13.32 -3.03 -0.77
N THR A 80 -13.05 -2.04 -1.62
CA THR A 80 -13.78 -0.79 -1.67
C THR A 80 -14.09 -0.40 -3.12
N GLU A 81 -15.02 0.54 -3.30
CA GLU A 81 -15.28 1.14 -4.62
C GLU A 81 -14.02 1.78 -5.24
N ARG A 82 -13.05 2.15 -4.40
CA ARG A 82 -11.77 2.71 -4.84
C ARG A 82 -10.94 1.73 -5.66
N GLN A 83 -11.06 0.42 -5.42
CA GLN A 83 -10.31 -0.59 -6.19
C GLN A 83 -10.61 -0.46 -7.67
N GLN A 84 -11.90 -0.35 -8.04
CA GLN A 84 -12.32 -0.15 -9.41
C GLN A 84 -11.87 1.21 -9.95
N SER A 85 -12.14 2.29 -9.22
CA SER A 85 -11.80 3.66 -9.64
C SER A 85 -10.31 3.84 -9.87
N PHE A 86 -9.46 3.25 -9.04
CA PHE A 86 -8.01 3.25 -9.21
C PHE A 86 -7.60 2.43 -10.43
N GLY A 87 -8.23 1.27 -10.64
CA GLY A 87 -7.98 0.43 -11.81
C GLY A 87 -8.30 1.15 -13.12
N GLU A 88 -9.45 1.79 -13.21
CA GLU A 88 -9.88 2.57 -14.37
C GLU A 88 -8.95 3.77 -14.63
N LEU A 89 -8.64 4.55 -13.59
CA LEU A 89 -7.78 5.74 -13.72
C LEU A 89 -6.37 5.39 -14.18
N LEU A 90 -5.83 4.25 -13.73
CA LEU A 90 -4.46 3.80 -14.02
C LEU A 90 -4.38 2.83 -15.20
N GLY A 91 -5.52 2.45 -15.79
CA GLY A 91 -5.58 1.54 -16.92
C GLY A 91 -5.13 0.12 -16.58
N LEU A 92 -5.44 -0.36 -15.38
CA LEU A 92 -5.09 -1.72 -14.97
C LEU A 92 -5.90 -2.74 -15.79
N PRO A 93 -5.29 -3.85 -16.26
CA PRO A 93 -6.03 -4.97 -16.84
C PRO A 93 -7.04 -5.54 -15.86
N GLU A 94 -8.12 -6.15 -16.35
CA GLU A 94 -9.23 -6.65 -15.52
C GLU A 94 -8.80 -7.63 -14.41
N HIS A 95 -7.82 -8.49 -14.70
CA HIS A 95 -7.28 -9.46 -13.73
C HIS A 95 -6.29 -8.87 -12.72
N ILE A 96 -5.88 -7.61 -12.90
CA ILE A 96 -4.99 -6.89 -11.97
C ILE A 96 -5.84 -6.02 -11.06
N LYS A 97 -5.79 -6.30 -9.77
CA LYS A 97 -6.57 -5.60 -8.74
C LYS A 97 -5.69 -4.63 -7.95
N ALA A 98 -6.11 -3.38 -7.86
CA ALA A 98 -5.47 -2.41 -6.96
C ALA A 98 -5.65 -2.87 -5.50
N TYR A 99 -4.57 -2.89 -4.72
CA TYR A 99 -4.59 -3.39 -3.35
C TYR A 99 -4.35 -2.28 -2.32
N SER A 100 -3.20 -1.63 -2.39
CA SER A 100 -2.84 -0.55 -1.47
C SER A 100 -2.08 0.55 -2.18
N LEU A 101 -2.32 1.79 -1.75
CA LEU A 101 -1.52 2.94 -2.15
C LEU A 101 -0.55 3.28 -1.02
N ILE A 102 0.75 3.25 -1.30
CA ILE A 102 1.79 3.67 -0.38
C ILE A 102 2.22 5.08 -0.77
N VAL A 103 2.01 6.03 0.13
CA VAL A 103 2.44 7.43 -0.07
C VAL A 103 3.79 7.60 0.61
N LEU A 104 4.78 8.14 -0.10
CA LEU A 104 6.16 8.26 0.33
C LEU A 104 6.63 9.73 0.24
N GLY A 105 7.43 10.15 1.22
CA GLY A 105 8.01 11.48 1.25
C GLY A 105 9.03 11.63 2.37
N MET A 106 9.78 12.73 2.35
CA MET A 106 10.70 13.03 3.45
C MET A 106 9.90 13.41 4.70
N PRO A 107 10.21 12.81 5.87
CA PRO A 107 9.52 13.16 7.12
C PRO A 107 9.73 14.63 7.48
N ALA A 108 8.65 15.34 7.78
CA ALA A 108 8.71 16.74 8.25
C ALA A 108 8.97 16.83 9.77
N GLU A 109 8.82 15.72 10.49
CA GLU A 109 9.02 15.63 11.94
C GLU A 109 9.60 14.28 12.34
N GLU A 110 10.37 14.25 13.43
CA GLU A 110 10.77 13.01 14.06
C GLU A 110 9.64 12.48 14.95
N LYS A 111 9.21 11.24 14.69
CA LYS A 111 8.23 10.57 15.56
C LYS A 111 8.94 9.77 16.62
N LYS A 112 8.48 9.89 17.87
CA LYS A 112 8.94 9.05 18.96
C LYS A 112 8.63 7.58 18.68
N THR A 113 9.60 6.71 18.95
CA THR A 113 9.37 5.27 18.94
C THR A 113 8.35 4.94 20.04
N LEU A 114 7.28 4.27 19.67
CA LEU A 114 6.27 3.77 20.61
C LEU A 114 6.58 2.31 20.93
N ASP A 115 6.46 1.94 22.20
CA ASP A 115 6.38 0.53 22.57
C ASP A 115 5.05 -0.02 22.04
N ARG A 116 5.14 -1.04 21.18
CA ARG A 116 3.99 -1.69 20.56
C ARG A 116 3.85 -3.14 20.95
N VAL A 117 4.64 -3.59 21.93
CA VAL A 117 4.52 -4.94 22.47
C VAL A 117 3.31 -4.99 23.39
N GLU A 118 2.37 -5.86 23.07
CA GLU A 118 1.15 -6.11 23.84
C GLU A 118 1.23 -7.54 24.42
N PRO A 119 1.76 -7.71 25.63
CA PRO A 119 2.01 -9.05 26.21
C PRO A 119 0.77 -9.92 26.29
N ASP A 120 -0.38 -9.33 26.52
CA ASP A 120 -1.70 -10.01 26.60
C ASP A 120 -2.16 -10.62 25.27
N LYS A 121 -1.49 -10.27 24.17
CA LYS A 121 -1.72 -10.86 22.83
C LYS A 121 -0.73 -11.96 22.47
N ILE A 122 0.18 -12.28 23.40
CA ILE A 122 1.22 -13.29 23.19
C ILE A 122 0.92 -14.49 24.08
N HIS A 123 0.60 -15.61 23.45
CA HIS A 123 0.25 -16.85 24.16
C HIS A 123 1.30 -17.92 23.86
N GLU A 124 1.72 -18.65 24.89
CA GLU A 124 2.69 -19.73 24.76
C GLU A 124 1.97 -21.09 24.64
N ASN A 125 2.25 -21.81 23.55
CA ASN A 125 1.76 -23.16 23.23
C ASN A 125 0.23 -23.30 23.09
N ARG A 126 -0.57 -22.49 23.75
CA ARG A 126 -2.05 -22.49 23.71
C ARG A 126 -2.56 -21.06 23.85
N TRP A 127 -3.78 -20.85 23.38
CA TRP A 127 -4.54 -19.62 23.63
C TRP A 127 -4.84 -19.47 25.11
#